data_d57809a19ade213b8ce595d4d37cf653
#
_entry.id   d57809a19ade213b8ce595d4d37cf653
#
_cell.length_a   1.000
_cell.length_b   1.000
_cell.length_c   1.000
_cell.angle_alpha   90.00
_cell.angle_beta   90.00
_cell.angle_gamma   90.00
#
_symmetry.space_group_name_H-M   'P 1'
#
loop_
_entity.id
_entity.type
_entity.pdbx_description
1 polymer ?
#
loop_
_entity_poly.entity_id
_entity_poly.type
_entity_poly.pdbx_seq_one_letter_code
_entity_poly.pdbx_strand_id
1 'polypeptide(L)'
;MGKKGMVIFIMLAVVIAGAWFSTADAQNKAAGEKKKQKQTDVKVEKCYECHDPIKQLHTMGKHSKNNCVNCHSGDFKKHMDNPGPDTRPVTDTSWEACGACHKEQFESFMKVAMQRPARDEKSQLTNRSPNPFWDKLMAGHGFTKEHNLTRSHVNMLTDHYVVDRAYGGRFQGKNGWNYILEKGRAWDILMDTQPTATQHRSFITQGAAAANPVCLQCKSQDQILKWAYMGDPVPGTEWSRKSFVPDLAKATNHGLNCFYCHDPHAAKPRVVRDGLIQALTRPEADTLWAKDQKHTNFKVIDMGLRGFNRKIAILEKYDTRLQCGQCHVEYNCNPGYDPRNPDTSKYTVTMDSSLTNHFPYKDVFGLYDHYVNQVHFLDFKHALTGGLLWKAQHPESETFYNSKHAKAGAGCDSCHTPKMKNKKTGKMFTSHFAVSPRVQLKETCLAAKCHPTWTEEQAKYSIDSIKAFGKGKMRKAEFWLAALIDKIVEGKKAGLAEDVIKQAQDQHLKAHILWEYWTAENSDGFHNPELARESLTKSVDEAMKGIKIINDALGARTTAASAK
;
A
#
# COMPACT_ATOMS: atom_id res chain seq x y z
N MET A 1 25.43 9.90 -56.94
CA MET A 1 25.98 10.65 -55.79
C MET A 1 25.66 9.90 -54.50
N GLY A 2 26.65 9.46 -53.85
CA GLY A 2 26.66 8.23 -53.09
C GLY A 2 26.42 8.31 -51.61
N LYS A 3 26.06 7.17 -51.09
CA LYS A 3 25.77 6.81 -49.69
C LYS A 3 26.87 7.11 -48.61
N LYS A 4 27.97 7.78 -48.96
CA LYS A 4 29.10 8.08 -48.09
C LYS A 4 28.95 9.40 -47.29
N GLY A 5 28.06 10.29 -47.67
CA GLY A 5 27.86 11.59 -46.98
C GLY A 5 26.96 11.54 -45.74
N MET A 6 26.14 10.51 -45.60
CA MET A 6 25.16 10.42 -44.49
C MET A 6 25.73 9.77 -43.22
N VAL A 7 26.81 9.01 -43.34
CA VAL A 7 27.43 8.33 -42.18
C VAL A 7 28.30 9.31 -41.35
N ILE A 8 28.89 10.31 -41.99
CA ILE A 8 29.73 11.31 -41.31
C ILE A 8 28.90 12.29 -40.48
N PHE A 9 27.69 12.63 -40.92
CA PHE A 9 26.81 13.53 -40.15
C PHE A 9 26.22 12.88 -38.89
N ILE A 10 25.97 11.57 -38.92
CA ILE A 10 25.44 10.82 -37.75
C ILE A 10 26.55 10.63 -36.70
N MET A 11 27.80 10.41 -37.09
CA MET A 11 28.91 10.32 -36.12
C MET A 11 29.25 11.66 -35.47
N LEU A 12 29.12 12.78 -36.15
CA LEU A 12 29.38 14.08 -35.56
C LEU A 12 28.30 14.50 -34.54
N ALA A 13 27.01 14.14 -34.78
CA ALA A 13 25.92 14.40 -33.85
C ALA A 13 26.03 13.56 -32.56
N VAL A 14 26.52 12.32 -32.64
CA VAL A 14 26.72 11.47 -31.47
C VAL A 14 27.91 11.91 -30.60
N VAL A 15 28.97 12.45 -31.21
CA VAL A 15 30.14 12.95 -30.47
C VAL A 15 29.80 14.29 -29.78
N ILE A 16 29.00 15.15 -30.39
CA ILE A 16 28.57 16.43 -29.77
C ILE A 16 27.59 16.18 -28.63
N ALA A 17 26.63 15.23 -28.78
CA ALA A 17 25.73 14.85 -27.69
C ALA A 17 26.48 14.20 -26.50
N GLY A 18 27.48 13.36 -26.75
CA GLY A 18 28.31 12.73 -25.71
C GLY A 18 29.16 13.76 -24.93
N ALA A 19 29.65 14.81 -25.60
CA ALA A 19 30.43 15.86 -24.95
C ALA A 19 29.57 16.80 -24.06
N TRP A 20 28.32 17.03 -24.42
CA TRP A 20 27.40 17.83 -23.60
C TRP A 20 26.93 17.09 -22.35
N PHE A 21 26.73 15.78 -22.41
CA PHE A 21 26.38 14.98 -21.23
C PHE A 21 27.55 14.86 -20.24
N SER A 22 28.79 14.76 -20.72
CA SER A 22 29.96 14.67 -19.85
C SER A 22 30.31 15.98 -19.13
N THR A 23 30.01 17.12 -19.72
CA THR A 23 30.29 18.45 -19.10
C THR A 23 29.21 18.81 -18.08
N ALA A 24 27.94 18.45 -18.29
CA ALA A 24 26.88 18.69 -17.31
C ALA A 24 27.05 17.81 -16.05
N ASP A 25 27.48 16.55 -16.21
CA ASP A 25 27.76 15.64 -15.09
C ASP A 25 29.03 16.07 -14.32
N ALA A 26 30.06 16.56 -15.02
CA ALA A 26 31.25 17.07 -14.39
C ALA A 26 30.99 18.38 -13.62
N GLN A 27 30.18 19.28 -14.18
CA GLN A 27 29.78 20.52 -13.50
C GLN A 27 28.87 20.27 -12.29
N ASN A 28 27.96 19.32 -12.36
CA ASN A 28 27.10 18.90 -11.23
C ASN A 28 27.92 18.18 -10.13
N LYS A 29 28.92 17.36 -10.48
CA LYS A 29 29.85 16.78 -9.52
C LYS A 29 30.70 17.83 -8.85
N ALA A 30 31.31 18.75 -9.61
CA ALA A 30 32.13 19.81 -9.07
C ALA A 30 31.35 20.81 -8.20
N ALA A 31 30.09 21.10 -8.54
CA ALA A 31 29.18 21.90 -7.71
C ALA A 31 28.78 21.18 -6.43
N GLY A 32 28.54 19.85 -6.50
CA GLY A 32 28.26 18.99 -5.35
C GLY A 32 29.45 18.86 -4.40
N GLU A 33 30.67 18.74 -4.94
CA GLU A 33 31.88 18.65 -4.14
C GLU A 33 32.27 19.98 -3.49
N LYS A 34 32.09 21.10 -4.19
CA LYS A 34 32.30 22.45 -3.60
C LYS A 34 31.27 22.80 -2.52
N LYS A 35 30.03 22.34 -2.63
CA LYS A 35 29.03 22.46 -1.55
C LYS A 35 29.34 21.57 -0.35
N LYS A 36 29.86 20.36 -0.54
CA LYS A 36 30.27 19.47 0.54
C LYS A 36 31.45 20.01 1.35
N GLN A 37 32.42 20.63 0.70
CA GLN A 37 33.62 21.11 1.37
C GLN A 37 33.40 22.32 2.32
N LYS A 38 32.32 23.10 2.14
CA LYS A 38 31.94 24.21 3.02
C LYS A 38 31.08 23.83 4.22
N GLN A 39 30.60 22.60 4.28
CA GLN A 39 29.65 22.11 5.30
C GLN A 39 30.30 21.25 6.40
N THR A 40 31.59 20.98 6.34
CA THR A 40 32.27 20.01 7.23
C THR A 40 32.54 20.52 8.66
N ASP A 41 32.31 21.79 8.96
CA ASP A 41 32.65 22.37 10.26
C ASP A 41 31.51 22.41 11.29
N VAL A 42 30.34 21.84 10.98
CA VAL A 42 29.24 21.80 11.94
C VAL A 42 29.46 20.65 12.92
N LYS A 43 29.67 20.98 14.19
CA LYS A 43 29.79 19.99 15.26
C LYS A 43 28.40 19.42 15.59
N VAL A 44 28.26 18.11 15.57
CA VAL A 44 27.00 17.39 15.84
C VAL A 44 26.43 17.74 17.21
N GLU A 45 27.29 17.98 18.18
CA GLU A 45 26.92 18.33 19.56
C GLU A 45 26.06 19.60 19.61
N LYS A 46 26.35 20.57 18.73
CA LYS A 46 25.58 21.81 18.63
C LYS A 46 24.12 21.56 18.19
N CYS A 47 23.90 20.60 17.28
CA CYS A 47 22.56 20.22 16.88
C CYS A 47 21.78 19.59 18.05
N TYR A 48 22.48 18.83 18.90
CA TYR A 48 21.86 18.15 20.04
C TYR A 48 21.40 19.08 21.15
N GLU A 49 21.92 20.31 21.22
CA GLU A 49 21.48 21.30 22.23
C GLU A 49 19.98 21.61 22.10
N CYS A 50 19.41 21.50 20.88
CA CYS A 50 18.01 21.78 20.59
C CYS A 50 17.22 20.56 20.11
N HIS A 51 17.89 19.47 19.69
CA HIS A 51 17.26 18.30 19.08
C HIS A 51 17.43 17.03 19.93
N ASP A 52 16.97 17.05 21.18
CA ASP A 52 17.10 15.94 22.14
C ASP A 52 16.54 14.59 21.65
N PRO A 53 15.33 14.49 21.06
CA PRO A 53 14.84 13.22 20.53
C PRO A 53 15.71 12.68 19.40
N ILE A 54 16.28 13.57 18.60
CA ILE A 54 17.21 13.16 17.52
C ILE A 54 18.54 12.69 18.11
N LYS A 55 19.04 13.35 19.16
CA LYS A 55 20.21 12.88 19.90
C LYS A 55 20.02 11.46 20.41
N GLN A 56 18.89 11.19 21.07
CA GLN A 56 18.56 9.84 21.55
C GLN A 56 18.60 8.81 20.42
N LEU A 57 17.97 9.10 19.28
CA LEU A 57 17.96 8.20 18.12
C LEU A 57 19.36 8.04 17.51
N HIS A 58 20.06 9.12 17.26
CA HIS A 58 21.35 9.12 16.56
C HIS A 58 22.43 8.38 17.36
N THR A 59 22.47 8.57 18.68
CA THR A 59 23.44 7.88 19.55
C THR A 59 23.18 6.39 19.74
N MET A 60 21.96 5.92 19.43
CA MET A 60 21.58 4.49 19.56
C MET A 60 22.12 3.62 18.43
N GLY A 61 22.42 4.19 17.28
CA GLY A 61 22.56 3.44 16.04
C GLY A 61 23.93 3.50 15.38
N LYS A 62 24.05 2.77 14.29
CA LYS A 62 25.28 2.69 13.48
C LYS A 62 25.60 4.00 12.76
N HIS A 63 24.62 4.90 12.60
CA HIS A 63 24.83 6.23 12.03
C HIS A 63 25.38 7.25 13.01
N SER A 64 25.59 6.93 14.28
CA SER A 64 26.13 7.83 15.31
C SER A 64 27.49 8.45 14.95
N LYS A 65 28.21 7.83 14.01
CA LYS A 65 29.48 8.37 13.48
C LYS A 65 29.32 9.32 12.29
N ASN A 66 28.09 9.47 11.76
CA ASN A 66 27.81 10.36 10.64
C ASN A 66 27.53 11.78 11.16
N ASN A 67 27.92 12.78 10.36
CA ASN A 67 27.56 14.16 10.66
C ASN A 67 26.15 14.47 10.10
N CYS A 68 25.43 15.37 10.75
CA CYS A 68 24.11 15.83 10.33
C CYS A 68 24.11 16.38 8.90
N VAL A 69 25.18 17.04 8.49
CA VAL A 69 25.36 17.59 7.14
C VAL A 69 25.45 16.54 6.02
N ASN A 70 25.57 15.26 6.36
CA ASN A 70 25.54 14.19 5.36
C ASN A 70 24.14 13.99 4.77
N CYS A 71 23.09 14.34 5.53
CA CYS A 71 21.70 14.18 5.13
C CYS A 71 20.89 15.48 5.14
N HIS A 72 21.42 16.51 5.79
CA HIS A 72 20.81 17.84 5.86
C HIS A 72 21.66 18.87 5.14
N SER A 73 21.04 19.82 4.47
CA SER A 73 21.70 20.89 3.73
C SER A 73 21.06 22.25 4.02
N GLY A 74 21.85 23.31 3.97
CA GLY A 74 21.39 24.69 4.20
C GLY A 74 22.37 25.53 4.95
N ASP A 75 21.94 26.69 5.42
CA ASP A 75 22.72 27.57 6.26
C ASP A 75 22.53 27.21 7.73
N PHE A 76 23.36 26.30 8.21
CA PHE A 76 23.30 25.82 9.60
C PHE A 76 23.60 26.92 10.61
N LYS A 77 24.47 27.88 10.26
CA LYS A 77 24.77 28.99 11.14
C LYS A 77 23.54 29.86 11.33
N LYS A 78 22.90 30.27 10.24
CA LYS A 78 21.64 31.04 10.29
C LYS A 78 20.55 30.30 11.09
N HIS A 79 20.44 28.98 10.94
CA HIS A 79 19.49 28.19 11.71
C HIS A 79 19.82 28.17 13.20
N MET A 80 21.09 28.02 13.58
CA MET A 80 21.49 28.02 14.98
C MET A 80 21.35 29.41 15.63
N ASP A 81 21.63 30.47 14.88
CA ASP A 81 21.47 31.83 15.37
C ASP A 81 20.00 32.28 15.50
N ASN A 82 19.12 31.75 14.64
CA ASN A 82 17.69 32.06 14.63
C ASN A 82 16.86 30.80 14.25
N PRO A 83 16.64 29.88 15.18
CA PRO A 83 15.91 28.63 14.93
C PRO A 83 14.45 28.89 14.53
N GLY A 84 14.03 28.41 13.36
CA GLY A 84 12.66 28.55 12.88
C GLY A 84 12.38 27.77 11.59
N PRO A 85 11.13 27.74 11.14
CA PRO A 85 10.75 27.06 9.90
C PRO A 85 11.52 27.58 8.67
N ASP A 86 11.71 28.90 8.59
CA ASP A 86 12.33 29.57 7.43
C ASP A 86 13.86 29.39 7.37
N THR A 87 14.45 28.99 8.48
CA THR A 87 15.91 28.75 8.56
C THR A 87 16.24 27.26 8.62
N ARG A 88 15.22 26.39 8.69
CA ARG A 88 15.39 24.95 8.86
C ARG A 88 16.22 24.36 7.72
N PRO A 89 17.28 23.58 8.03
CA PRO A 89 18.01 22.81 7.03
C PRO A 89 17.10 21.83 6.29
N VAL A 90 17.32 21.71 4.99
CA VAL A 90 16.56 20.80 4.13
C VAL A 90 17.09 19.37 4.30
N THR A 91 16.21 18.43 4.54
CA THR A 91 16.56 17.00 4.55
C THR A 91 16.57 16.49 3.11
N ASP A 92 17.64 15.81 2.71
CA ASP A 92 17.65 15.08 1.45
C ASP A 92 16.81 13.80 1.61
N THR A 93 15.64 13.80 0.97
CA THR A 93 14.68 12.70 0.99
C THR A 93 14.73 11.84 -0.27
N SER A 94 15.74 12.05 -1.12
CA SER A 94 15.92 11.27 -2.35
C SER A 94 16.32 9.83 -2.06
N TRP A 95 16.03 8.93 -3.00
CA TRP A 95 16.48 7.53 -2.92
C TRP A 95 18.02 7.45 -2.94
N GLU A 96 18.65 8.35 -3.68
CA GLU A 96 20.10 8.47 -3.86
C GLU A 96 20.82 8.83 -2.56
N ALA A 97 20.16 9.56 -1.66
CA ALA A 97 20.75 9.94 -0.36
C ALA A 97 21.19 8.70 0.44
N CYS A 98 20.37 7.66 0.46
CA CYS A 98 20.71 6.39 1.09
C CYS A 98 21.62 5.55 0.17
N GLY A 99 21.34 5.55 -1.12
CA GLY A 99 22.03 4.78 -2.15
C GLY A 99 23.52 5.10 -2.28
N ALA A 100 23.92 6.32 -1.94
CA ALA A 100 25.32 6.74 -1.93
C ALA A 100 26.22 5.85 -1.04
N CYS A 101 25.66 5.33 0.07
CA CYS A 101 26.35 4.43 0.99
C CYS A 101 25.83 2.98 0.91
N HIS A 102 24.53 2.78 0.67
CA HIS A 102 23.85 1.50 0.63
C HIS A 102 23.56 1.06 -0.83
N LYS A 103 24.63 0.97 -1.62
CA LYS A 103 24.56 0.82 -3.07
C LYS A 103 23.78 -0.44 -3.53
N GLU A 104 24.10 -1.61 -2.95
CA GLU A 104 23.46 -2.87 -3.34
C GLU A 104 21.97 -2.88 -3.05
N GLN A 105 21.56 -2.32 -1.91
CA GLN A 105 20.16 -2.19 -1.52
C GLN A 105 19.43 -1.24 -2.47
N PHE A 106 20.01 -0.09 -2.75
CA PHE A 106 19.47 0.89 -3.69
C PHE A 106 19.32 0.33 -5.11
N GLU A 107 20.37 -0.27 -5.66
CA GLU A 107 20.33 -0.87 -7.00
C GLU A 107 19.27 -1.97 -7.11
N SER A 108 19.14 -2.81 -6.08
CA SER A 108 18.12 -3.86 -6.04
C SER A 108 16.71 -3.29 -5.90
N PHE A 109 16.52 -2.21 -5.15
CA PHE A 109 15.24 -1.52 -5.00
C PHE A 109 14.77 -0.89 -6.33
N MET A 110 15.67 -0.25 -7.05
CA MET A 110 15.38 0.43 -8.32
C MET A 110 15.20 -0.53 -9.51
N LYS A 111 15.61 -1.78 -9.38
CA LYS A 111 15.62 -2.76 -10.49
C LYS A 111 14.26 -2.94 -11.17
N VAL A 112 13.16 -2.88 -10.43
CA VAL A 112 11.80 -3.08 -10.97
C VAL A 112 11.33 -1.89 -11.80
N ALA A 113 11.84 -0.69 -11.53
CA ALA A 113 11.43 0.54 -12.21
C ALA A 113 11.60 0.43 -13.73
N MET A 114 12.66 -0.24 -14.19
CA MET A 114 12.99 -0.39 -15.61
C MET A 114 12.00 -1.28 -16.38
N GLN A 115 11.19 -2.08 -15.69
CA GLN A 115 10.23 -3.01 -16.32
C GLN A 115 8.81 -2.42 -16.38
N ARG A 116 8.60 -1.26 -15.81
CA ARG A 116 7.28 -0.68 -15.61
C ARG A 116 6.54 -0.31 -16.90
N PRO A 117 7.15 0.37 -17.89
CA PRO A 117 6.41 0.97 -18.98
C PRO A 117 5.48 0.01 -19.72
N ALA A 118 5.97 -1.17 -20.11
CA ALA A 118 5.19 -2.17 -20.83
C ALA A 118 3.99 -2.70 -20.01
N ARG A 119 4.13 -2.79 -18.70
CA ARG A 119 3.05 -3.23 -17.80
C ARG A 119 1.96 -2.19 -17.67
N ASP A 120 2.34 -0.92 -17.54
CA ASP A 120 1.41 0.19 -17.39
C ASP A 120 0.62 0.43 -18.66
N GLU A 121 1.26 0.40 -19.82
CA GLU A 121 0.60 0.47 -21.10
C GLU A 121 -0.48 -0.60 -21.24
N LYS A 122 -0.15 -1.86 -20.94
CA LYS A 122 -1.12 -2.95 -20.96
C LYS A 122 -2.29 -2.71 -20.00
N SER A 123 -2.03 -2.21 -18.81
CA SER A 123 -3.07 -1.92 -17.81
C SER A 123 -4.01 -0.81 -18.27
N GLN A 124 -3.48 0.21 -18.95
CA GLN A 124 -4.28 1.33 -19.46
C GLN A 124 -5.21 0.95 -20.61
N LEU A 125 -4.90 -0.08 -21.36
CA LEU A 125 -5.76 -0.57 -22.44
C LEU A 125 -7.00 -1.31 -21.91
N THR A 126 -7.01 -1.72 -20.64
CA THR A 126 -8.13 -2.43 -20.01
C THR A 126 -9.11 -1.42 -19.43
N ASN A 127 -10.27 -1.24 -20.04
CA ASN A 127 -11.30 -0.30 -19.60
C ASN A 127 -12.48 -0.94 -18.86
N ARG A 128 -12.46 -2.25 -18.62
CA ARG A 128 -13.46 -3.00 -17.84
C ARG A 128 -12.86 -4.27 -17.29
N SER A 129 -13.43 -4.76 -16.19
CA SER A 129 -12.97 -6.01 -15.59
C SER A 129 -13.17 -7.20 -16.55
N PRO A 130 -12.17 -8.08 -16.69
CA PRO A 130 -12.32 -9.33 -17.44
C PRO A 130 -13.15 -10.38 -16.69
N ASN A 131 -13.44 -10.17 -15.40
CA ASN A 131 -14.27 -11.07 -14.62
C ASN A 131 -15.76 -10.71 -14.79
N PRO A 132 -16.61 -11.58 -15.34
CA PRO A 132 -18.01 -11.25 -15.61
C PRO A 132 -18.84 -10.99 -14.34
N PHE A 133 -18.40 -11.48 -13.18
CA PHE A 133 -19.09 -11.25 -11.91
C PHE A 133 -18.59 -10.01 -11.19
N TRP A 134 -17.37 -9.56 -11.45
CA TRP A 134 -16.71 -8.50 -10.69
C TRP A 134 -17.53 -7.23 -10.56
N ASP A 135 -18.05 -6.73 -11.67
CA ASP A 135 -18.78 -5.47 -11.69
C ASP A 135 -20.10 -5.56 -10.91
N LYS A 136 -20.72 -6.74 -10.88
CA LYS A 136 -21.92 -7.03 -10.06
C LYS A 136 -21.56 -7.10 -8.57
N LEU A 137 -20.50 -7.84 -8.23
CA LEU A 137 -20.07 -8.04 -6.84
C LEU A 137 -19.58 -6.74 -6.19
N MET A 138 -18.97 -5.87 -6.99
CA MET A 138 -18.38 -4.60 -6.55
C MET A 138 -19.23 -3.38 -6.91
N ALA A 139 -20.53 -3.57 -7.19
CA ALA A 139 -21.42 -2.49 -7.58
C ALA A 139 -21.56 -1.43 -6.49
N GLY A 140 -21.07 -0.22 -6.74
CA GLY A 140 -21.01 0.89 -5.78
C GLY A 140 -19.68 1.01 -5.02
N HIS A 141 -18.78 0.04 -5.15
CA HIS A 141 -17.49 0.02 -4.45
C HIS A 141 -16.52 1.12 -4.94
N GLY A 142 -16.54 1.41 -6.23
CA GLY A 142 -15.65 2.40 -6.85
C GLY A 142 -14.25 1.89 -7.19
N PHE A 143 -13.87 0.69 -6.77
CA PHE A 143 -12.61 0.07 -7.13
C PHE A 143 -12.77 -0.86 -8.32
N THR A 144 -11.68 -1.06 -9.05
CA THR A 144 -11.61 -2.02 -10.15
C THR A 144 -10.71 -3.19 -9.78
N LYS A 145 -10.74 -4.23 -10.61
CA LYS A 145 -9.92 -5.42 -10.41
C LYS A 145 -8.41 -5.12 -10.41
N GLU A 146 -7.99 -4.07 -11.12
CA GLU A 146 -6.59 -3.66 -11.21
C GLU A 146 -6.00 -3.15 -9.89
N HIS A 147 -6.84 -2.96 -8.88
CA HIS A 147 -6.37 -2.56 -7.54
C HIS A 147 -5.25 -3.45 -7.03
N ASN A 148 -5.36 -4.71 -7.22
CA ASN A 148 -4.43 -5.67 -6.66
C ASN A 148 -3.27 -6.03 -7.61
N LEU A 149 -3.12 -5.31 -8.72
CA LEU A 149 -1.97 -5.53 -9.60
C LEU A 149 -0.69 -5.06 -8.94
N THR A 150 0.17 -6.01 -8.66
CA THR A 150 1.48 -5.76 -8.08
C THR A 150 2.39 -5.06 -9.08
N ARG A 151 2.97 -3.94 -8.70
CA ARG A 151 3.89 -3.17 -9.53
C ARG A 151 5.27 -3.07 -8.91
N SER A 152 5.50 -2.13 -8.03
CA SER A 152 6.73 -2.05 -7.22
C SER A 152 6.61 -0.94 -6.18
N HIS A 153 7.45 -0.98 -5.17
CA HIS A 153 7.51 0.07 -4.16
C HIS A 153 7.95 1.42 -4.76
N VAL A 154 8.84 1.40 -5.74
CA VAL A 154 9.31 2.62 -6.42
C VAL A 154 8.18 3.31 -7.17
N ASN A 155 7.29 2.54 -7.79
CA ASN A 155 6.25 3.05 -8.68
C ASN A 155 4.90 3.30 -7.99
N MET A 156 4.73 2.86 -6.75
CA MET A 156 3.41 2.76 -6.12
C MET A 156 2.66 4.09 -6.03
N LEU A 157 3.36 5.22 -5.85
CA LEU A 157 2.73 6.54 -5.83
C LEU A 157 2.17 6.91 -7.19
N THR A 158 2.96 6.74 -8.24
CA THR A 158 2.53 7.05 -9.60
C THR A 158 1.43 6.09 -10.06
N ASP A 159 1.52 4.82 -9.69
CA ASP A 159 0.49 3.83 -9.96
C ASP A 159 -0.85 4.26 -9.38
N HIS A 160 -0.84 4.81 -8.18
CA HIS A 160 -2.04 5.29 -7.53
C HIS A 160 -2.76 6.38 -8.34
N TYR A 161 -2.00 7.28 -8.97
CA TYR A 161 -2.59 8.36 -9.76
C TYR A 161 -2.98 7.95 -11.18
N VAL A 162 -2.18 7.10 -11.82
CA VAL A 162 -2.26 6.86 -13.26
C VAL A 162 -3.03 5.59 -13.58
N VAL A 163 -2.80 4.53 -12.83
CA VAL A 163 -3.30 3.19 -13.15
C VAL A 163 -4.29 2.68 -12.11
N ASP A 164 -4.22 3.20 -10.89
CA ASP A 164 -5.07 2.75 -9.81
C ASP A 164 -6.54 3.06 -10.10
N ARG A 165 -7.39 2.12 -9.82
CA ARG A 165 -8.83 2.24 -9.87
C ARG A 165 -9.41 3.30 -8.95
N ALA A 166 -8.73 3.70 -7.88
CA ALA A 166 -9.19 4.78 -7.01
C ALA A 166 -9.50 6.05 -7.80
N TYR A 167 -8.75 6.28 -8.86
CA TYR A 167 -8.99 7.38 -9.80
C TYR A 167 -9.45 6.89 -11.18
N GLY A 168 -9.56 5.58 -11.40
CA GLY A 168 -9.90 5.04 -12.71
C GLY A 168 -8.97 5.50 -13.83
N GLY A 169 -7.67 5.69 -13.54
CA GLY A 169 -6.71 6.22 -14.49
C GLY A 169 -6.92 7.69 -14.81
N ARG A 170 -7.40 8.51 -13.87
CA ARG A 170 -7.69 9.94 -14.08
C ARG A 170 -6.48 10.75 -14.51
N PHE A 171 -5.31 10.44 -13.97
CA PHE A 171 -4.09 11.15 -14.31
C PHE A 171 -3.33 10.39 -15.39
N GLN A 172 -2.80 11.11 -16.36
CA GLN A 172 -2.02 10.55 -17.46
C GLN A 172 -0.57 10.98 -17.34
N GLY A 173 0.35 10.12 -17.73
CA GLY A 173 1.76 10.47 -17.81
C GLY A 173 2.04 11.45 -18.96
N LYS A 174 2.80 12.50 -18.71
CA LYS A 174 3.16 13.51 -19.72
C LYS A 174 3.98 12.91 -20.86
N ASN A 175 4.93 12.04 -20.55
CA ASN A 175 5.88 11.43 -21.49
C ASN A 175 5.66 9.91 -21.62
N GLY A 176 4.40 9.48 -21.70
CA GLY A 176 4.08 8.06 -21.62
C GLY A 176 4.35 7.51 -20.21
N TRP A 177 4.98 6.36 -20.12
CA TRP A 177 5.13 5.63 -18.87
C TRP A 177 6.57 5.52 -18.37
N ASN A 178 7.51 6.28 -18.96
CA ASN A 178 8.95 6.19 -18.64
C ASN A 178 9.41 7.11 -17.50
N TYR A 179 8.53 7.84 -16.91
CA TYR A 179 8.82 8.92 -15.98
C TYR A 179 9.44 8.46 -14.66
N ILE A 180 9.36 7.20 -14.31
CA ILE A 180 9.90 6.74 -13.02
C ILE A 180 11.40 6.93 -12.87
N LEU A 181 12.11 7.02 -13.98
CA LEU A 181 13.55 7.28 -14.00
C LEU A 181 13.89 8.77 -14.07
N GLU A 182 12.88 9.61 -14.26
CA GLU A 182 13.07 11.06 -14.31
C GLU A 182 13.18 11.64 -12.90
N LYS A 183 14.00 12.64 -12.74
CA LYS A 183 14.14 13.39 -11.49
C LYS A 183 13.07 14.47 -11.46
N GLY A 184 12.00 14.24 -10.75
CA GLY A 184 10.92 15.21 -10.61
C GLY A 184 9.93 14.78 -9.55
N ARG A 185 9.04 15.68 -9.17
CA ARG A 185 7.92 15.36 -8.29
C ARG A 185 6.92 14.50 -9.04
N ALA A 186 6.15 13.68 -8.33
CA ALA A 186 5.13 12.84 -8.95
C ALA A 186 4.15 13.64 -9.83
N TRP A 187 3.82 14.87 -9.44
CA TRP A 187 2.95 15.75 -10.23
C TRP A 187 3.61 16.26 -11.51
N ASP A 188 4.90 16.49 -11.53
CA ASP A 188 5.60 17.03 -12.70
C ASP A 188 5.61 16.05 -13.89
N ILE A 189 5.43 14.77 -13.61
CA ILE A 189 5.34 13.71 -14.62
C ILE A 189 3.91 13.39 -15.05
N LEU A 190 2.90 13.96 -14.41
CA LEU A 190 1.49 13.78 -14.74
C LEU A 190 0.97 14.94 -15.59
N MET A 191 -0.06 14.71 -16.37
CA MET A 191 -0.75 15.78 -17.07
C MET A 191 -1.49 16.68 -16.07
N ASP A 192 -1.48 17.98 -16.31
CA ASP A 192 -2.16 18.95 -15.43
C ASP A 192 -3.69 18.85 -15.52
N THR A 193 -4.20 18.36 -16.64
CA THR A 193 -5.62 18.12 -16.85
C THR A 193 -6.00 16.72 -16.39
N GLN A 194 -7.01 16.64 -15.55
CA GLN A 194 -7.57 15.38 -15.09
C GLN A 194 -8.61 14.89 -16.10
N PRO A 195 -8.45 13.70 -16.71
CA PRO A 195 -9.48 13.09 -17.53
C PRO A 195 -10.76 12.88 -16.73
N THR A 196 -11.91 12.91 -17.40
CA THR A 196 -13.18 12.60 -16.74
C THR A 196 -13.15 11.17 -16.23
N ALA A 197 -13.71 10.93 -15.05
CA ALA A 197 -13.71 9.61 -14.38
C ALA A 197 -14.32 8.49 -15.24
N THR A 198 -15.16 8.85 -16.19
CA THR A 198 -15.90 7.92 -17.05
C THR A 198 -15.12 7.39 -18.25
N GLN A 199 -13.95 7.95 -18.55
CA GLN A 199 -13.21 7.56 -19.76
C GLN A 199 -12.77 6.10 -19.78
N HIS A 200 -12.40 5.54 -18.62
CA HIS A 200 -11.89 4.19 -18.52
C HIS A 200 -12.88 3.20 -17.92
N ARG A 201 -13.86 3.67 -17.15
CA ARG A 201 -14.78 2.84 -16.36
C ARG A 201 -16.20 3.43 -16.34
N SER A 202 -16.79 3.60 -17.50
CA SER A 202 -18.13 4.20 -17.64
C SER A 202 -19.25 3.47 -16.91
N PHE A 203 -19.07 2.17 -16.65
CA PHE A 203 -20.03 1.32 -15.94
C PHE A 203 -19.80 1.26 -14.42
N ILE A 204 -18.70 1.79 -13.91
CA ILE A 204 -18.40 1.89 -12.48
C ILE A 204 -18.64 3.32 -12.05
N THR A 205 -19.56 3.50 -11.10
CA THR A 205 -19.76 4.80 -10.47
C THR A 205 -18.50 5.19 -9.72
N GLN A 206 -17.78 6.15 -10.22
CA GLN A 206 -16.60 6.71 -9.57
C GLN A 206 -17.06 7.60 -8.40
N GLY A 207 -17.52 6.97 -7.34
CA GLY A 207 -17.85 7.67 -6.11
C GLY A 207 -16.62 8.37 -5.54
N ALA A 208 -16.81 9.50 -4.86
CA ALA A 208 -15.76 10.26 -4.21
C ALA A 208 -14.94 9.41 -3.20
N ALA A 209 -15.51 8.34 -2.71
CA ALA A 209 -14.90 7.40 -1.78
C ALA A 209 -13.63 6.73 -2.30
N ALA A 210 -13.46 6.63 -3.62
CA ALA A 210 -12.31 5.95 -4.21
C ALA A 210 -10.99 6.74 -4.10
N ALA A 211 -11.03 8.02 -3.78
CA ALA A 211 -9.87 8.92 -3.80
C ALA A 211 -9.61 9.53 -2.41
N ASN A 212 -9.29 8.69 -1.45
CA ASN A 212 -9.05 9.15 -0.09
C ASN A 212 -7.57 9.54 0.12
N PRO A 213 -7.26 10.71 0.67
CA PRO A 213 -5.90 11.11 1.04
C PRO A 213 -5.17 10.07 1.91
N VAL A 214 -5.89 9.34 2.74
CA VAL A 214 -5.33 8.27 3.60
C VAL A 214 -4.59 7.21 2.78
N CYS A 215 -5.01 6.91 1.55
CA CYS A 215 -4.32 5.97 0.66
C CYS A 215 -2.86 6.36 0.41
N LEU A 216 -2.54 7.67 0.40
CA LEU A 216 -1.19 8.17 0.14
C LEU A 216 -0.20 7.89 1.25
N GLN A 217 -0.67 7.62 2.46
CA GLN A 217 0.21 7.29 3.59
C GLN A 217 1.03 6.01 3.35
N CYS A 218 0.53 5.08 2.53
CA CYS A 218 1.26 3.88 2.14
C CYS A 218 2.08 4.07 0.86
N LYS A 219 2.02 5.22 0.20
CA LYS A 219 2.61 5.44 -1.12
C LYS A 219 3.82 6.36 -1.10
N SER A 220 3.94 7.21 -0.09
CA SER A 220 5.06 8.14 0.06
C SER A 220 5.34 8.43 1.53
N GLN A 221 6.62 8.59 1.85
CA GLN A 221 7.06 9.04 3.18
C GLN A 221 7.32 10.54 3.25
N ASP A 222 7.37 11.25 2.14
CA ASP A 222 7.73 12.68 2.12
C ASP A 222 6.87 13.51 3.06
N GLN A 223 5.60 13.16 3.16
CA GLN A 223 4.63 13.86 3.98
C GLN A 223 4.24 13.11 5.27
N ILE A 224 4.74 11.88 5.47
CA ILE A 224 4.27 11.06 6.59
C ILE A 224 4.45 11.72 7.96
N LEU A 225 5.54 12.45 8.16
CA LEU A 225 5.80 13.17 9.41
C LEU A 225 5.05 14.50 9.54
N LYS A 226 4.42 14.97 8.46
CA LYS A 226 3.58 16.17 8.43
C LYS A 226 2.09 15.83 8.43
N TRP A 227 1.77 14.54 8.38
CA TRP A 227 0.41 14.03 8.39
C TRP A 227 -0.17 14.04 9.80
N ALA A 228 -1.43 14.39 9.92
CA ALA A 228 -2.15 14.30 11.20
C ALA A 228 -2.16 12.84 11.71
N TYR A 229 -1.88 12.67 13.00
CA TYR A 229 -1.94 11.36 13.63
C TYR A 229 -3.36 10.77 13.47
N MET A 230 -3.43 9.49 13.12
CA MET A 230 -4.69 8.80 12.76
C MET A 230 -5.47 9.43 11.60
N GLY A 231 -4.87 10.41 10.89
CA GLY A 231 -5.44 11.04 9.71
C GLY A 231 -6.44 12.17 9.98
N ASP A 232 -6.67 12.53 11.22
CA ASP A 232 -7.57 13.63 11.57
C ASP A 232 -6.91 15.00 11.52
N PRO A 233 -7.63 16.06 11.09
CA PRO A 233 -7.11 17.40 11.17
C PRO A 233 -6.90 17.81 12.63
N VAL A 234 -5.69 18.27 12.95
CA VAL A 234 -5.35 18.88 14.23
C VAL A 234 -4.58 20.18 13.97
N PRO A 235 -4.60 21.16 14.90
CA PRO A 235 -3.85 22.39 14.73
C PRO A 235 -2.37 22.14 14.47
N GLY A 236 -1.78 22.82 13.49
CA GLY A 236 -0.37 22.72 13.13
C GLY A 236 0.00 21.55 12.21
N THR A 237 -0.94 20.69 11.81
CA THR A 237 -0.66 19.68 10.79
C THR A 237 -0.83 20.25 9.39
N GLU A 238 0.07 19.84 8.48
CA GLU A 238 0.00 20.24 7.07
C GLU A 238 -1.00 19.40 6.29
N TRP A 239 -1.05 18.09 6.56
CA TRP A 239 -1.86 17.12 5.84
C TRP A 239 -2.78 16.30 6.75
N SER A 240 -3.96 15.96 6.24
CA SER A 240 -4.93 15.13 6.93
C SER A 240 -5.80 14.37 5.93
N ARG A 241 -6.71 13.54 6.42
CA ARG A 241 -7.72 12.85 5.59
C ARG A 241 -8.64 13.80 4.80
N LYS A 242 -8.75 15.07 5.20
CA LYS A 242 -9.53 16.09 4.51
C LYS A 242 -8.74 16.87 3.46
N SER A 243 -7.44 16.61 3.33
CA SER A 243 -6.59 17.28 2.36
C SER A 243 -7.02 16.94 0.93
N PHE A 244 -6.91 17.90 0.04
CA PHE A 244 -7.23 17.70 -1.36
C PHE A 244 -6.11 16.89 -2.04
N VAL A 245 -6.46 15.76 -2.65
CA VAL A 245 -5.48 14.81 -3.17
C VAL A 245 -4.56 15.40 -4.25
N PRO A 246 -5.03 16.24 -5.18
CA PRO A 246 -4.14 16.90 -6.13
C PRO A 246 -3.07 17.77 -5.48
N ASP A 247 -3.37 18.43 -4.37
CA ASP A 247 -2.39 19.25 -3.64
C ASP A 247 -1.35 18.36 -2.95
N LEU A 248 -1.80 17.25 -2.34
CA LEU A 248 -0.89 16.23 -1.82
C LEU A 248 0.05 15.69 -2.93
N ALA A 249 -0.49 15.40 -4.10
CA ALA A 249 0.30 14.92 -5.24
C ALA A 249 1.35 15.93 -5.68
N LYS A 250 0.97 17.20 -5.78
CA LYS A 250 1.89 18.31 -6.11
C LYS A 250 3.00 18.49 -5.08
N ALA A 251 2.67 18.29 -3.81
CA ALA A 251 3.62 18.46 -2.71
C ALA A 251 4.54 17.25 -2.49
N THR A 252 4.20 16.09 -3.06
CA THR A 252 4.96 14.85 -2.86
C THR A 252 6.04 14.69 -3.91
N ASN A 253 7.29 14.55 -3.47
CA ASN A 253 8.45 14.45 -4.36
C ASN A 253 8.77 13.01 -4.75
N HIS A 254 8.63 12.06 -3.83
CA HIS A 254 9.08 10.68 -4.02
C HIS A 254 8.01 9.68 -3.64
N GLY A 255 8.01 8.53 -4.29
CA GLY A 255 7.33 7.33 -3.83
C GLY A 255 7.95 6.76 -2.56
N LEU A 256 7.60 5.53 -2.22
CA LEU A 256 8.12 4.86 -1.03
C LEU A 256 9.66 4.87 -1.03
N ASN A 257 10.24 5.20 0.12
CA ASN A 257 11.68 5.36 0.31
C ASN A 257 12.17 4.54 1.51
N CYS A 258 13.49 4.45 1.64
CA CYS A 258 14.20 3.68 2.66
C CYS A 258 13.78 4.05 4.09
N PHE A 259 13.65 5.34 4.39
CA PHE A 259 13.33 5.80 5.74
C PHE A 259 11.84 5.72 6.10
N TYR A 260 11.01 5.11 5.26
CA TYR A 260 9.71 4.64 5.69
C TYR A 260 9.85 3.46 6.68
N CYS A 261 10.74 2.52 6.36
CA CYS A 261 10.99 1.31 7.13
C CYS A 261 12.21 1.40 8.05
N HIS A 262 13.14 2.32 7.78
CA HIS A 262 14.37 2.50 8.55
C HIS A 262 14.44 3.89 9.15
N ASP A 263 14.73 4.00 10.45
CA ASP A 263 15.02 5.29 11.04
C ASP A 263 16.41 5.75 10.60
N PRO A 264 16.53 6.93 9.95
CA PRO A 264 17.82 7.40 9.42
C PRO A 264 18.79 7.80 10.52
N HIS A 265 18.33 8.15 11.73
CA HIS A 265 19.18 8.51 12.85
C HIS A 265 19.62 7.27 13.63
N ALA A 266 18.66 6.43 14.06
CA ALA A 266 18.97 5.23 14.83
C ALA A 266 19.58 4.11 13.98
N ALA A 267 19.49 4.17 12.65
CA ALA A 267 19.85 3.07 11.74
C ALA A 267 19.19 1.74 12.14
N LYS A 268 17.96 1.82 12.64
CA LYS A 268 17.14 0.70 13.08
C LYS A 268 15.84 0.61 12.29
N PRO A 269 15.22 -0.57 12.22
CA PRO A 269 13.86 -0.69 11.68
C PRO A 269 12.87 0.16 12.49
N ARG A 270 11.91 0.79 11.79
CA ARG A 270 10.86 1.58 12.44
C ARG A 270 9.50 1.38 11.81
N VAL A 271 8.47 1.68 12.58
CA VAL A 271 7.10 1.84 12.12
C VAL A 271 6.73 3.32 12.22
N VAL A 272 6.20 3.86 11.13
CA VAL A 272 5.72 5.25 11.03
C VAL A 272 4.21 5.33 10.81
N ARG A 273 3.56 4.22 10.50
CA ARG A 273 2.10 4.12 10.35
C ARG A 273 1.44 4.11 11.72
N ASP A 274 0.74 5.19 11.99
CA ASP A 274 0.02 5.43 13.24
C ASP A 274 -1.05 4.36 13.54
N GLY A 275 -1.81 3.94 12.53
CA GLY A 275 -2.79 2.87 12.69
C GLY A 275 -2.16 1.55 13.14
N LEU A 276 -0.97 1.20 12.64
CA LEU A 276 -0.24 0.02 13.12
C LEU A 276 0.28 0.23 14.54
N ILE A 277 0.88 1.39 14.85
CA ILE A 277 1.34 1.69 16.22
C ILE A 277 0.18 1.58 17.20
N GLN A 278 -0.99 2.11 16.84
CA GLN A 278 -2.19 2.01 17.65
C GLN A 278 -2.61 0.55 17.84
N ALA A 279 -2.63 -0.26 16.80
CA ALA A 279 -2.99 -1.67 16.89
C ALA A 279 -2.04 -2.49 17.79
N LEU A 280 -0.76 -2.11 17.82
CA LEU A 280 0.26 -2.76 18.66
C LEU A 280 0.20 -2.35 20.13
N THR A 281 -0.36 -1.18 20.43
CA THR A 281 -0.34 -0.58 21.77
C THR A 281 -1.72 -0.50 22.44
N ARG A 282 -2.79 -0.80 21.73
CA ARG A 282 -4.13 -0.79 22.31
C ARG A 282 -4.34 -1.96 23.28
N PRO A 283 -5.23 -1.80 24.26
CA PRO A 283 -5.38 -2.78 25.36
C PRO A 283 -6.14 -4.05 24.95
N GLU A 284 -6.82 -4.07 23.80
CA GLU A 284 -7.59 -5.23 23.35
C GLU A 284 -6.66 -6.43 23.09
N ALA A 285 -6.94 -7.52 23.76
CA ALA A 285 -6.15 -8.75 23.68
C ALA A 285 -6.49 -9.64 22.47
N ASP A 286 -7.35 -9.19 21.58
CA ASP A 286 -7.89 -10.01 20.50
C ASP A 286 -7.18 -9.84 19.14
N THR A 287 -6.20 -8.95 19.04
CA THR A 287 -5.38 -8.79 17.85
C THR A 287 -4.42 -9.97 17.66
N LEU A 288 -4.04 -10.23 16.41
CA LEU A 288 -3.01 -11.24 16.12
C LEU A 288 -1.70 -10.95 16.83
N TRP A 289 -1.35 -9.67 16.99
CA TRP A 289 -0.18 -9.26 17.75
C TRP A 289 -0.28 -9.61 19.23
N ALA A 290 -1.37 -9.27 19.89
CA ALA A 290 -1.57 -9.54 21.30
C ALA A 290 -1.59 -11.05 21.63
N LYS A 291 -2.05 -11.87 20.68
CA LYS A 291 -2.05 -13.33 20.79
C LYS A 291 -0.69 -13.98 20.54
N ASP A 292 0.23 -13.28 19.90
CA ASP A 292 1.57 -13.81 19.59
C ASP A 292 2.54 -13.49 20.73
N GLN A 293 3.04 -14.52 21.39
CA GLN A 293 4.04 -14.39 22.44
C GLN A 293 5.48 -14.26 21.93
N LYS A 294 5.70 -14.40 20.62
CA LYS A 294 7.02 -14.39 19.97
C LYS A 294 7.18 -13.20 19.03
N HIS A 295 6.99 -12.00 19.55
CA HIS A 295 7.16 -10.78 18.75
C HIS A 295 8.42 -10.00 19.18
N THR A 296 8.89 -9.10 18.29
CA THR A 296 9.99 -8.19 18.59
C THR A 296 9.56 -7.13 19.59
N ASN A 297 10.48 -6.67 20.43
CA ASN A 297 10.24 -5.49 21.24
C ASN A 297 10.35 -4.21 20.39
N PHE A 298 9.62 -3.20 20.79
CA PHE A 298 9.69 -1.89 20.18
C PHE A 298 9.55 -0.78 21.23
N LYS A 299 10.08 0.39 20.91
CA LYS A 299 9.94 1.60 21.73
C LYS A 299 9.19 2.65 20.94
N VAL A 300 8.06 3.11 21.47
CA VAL A 300 7.33 4.24 20.90
C VAL A 300 8.00 5.53 21.35
N ILE A 301 8.31 6.41 20.39
CA ILE A 301 8.92 7.72 20.60
C ILE A 301 7.99 8.77 20.03
N ASP A 302 7.69 9.79 20.83
CA ASP A 302 6.95 10.96 20.37
C ASP A 302 7.90 11.93 19.69
N MET A 303 7.56 12.30 18.46
CA MET A 303 8.35 13.21 17.62
C MET A 303 7.86 14.67 17.71
N GLY A 304 7.19 15.05 18.79
CA GLY A 304 6.49 16.31 19.01
C GLY A 304 7.20 17.63 18.68
N LEU A 305 8.52 17.60 18.49
CA LEU A 305 9.31 18.78 18.08
C LEU A 305 9.02 19.28 16.66
N ARG A 306 8.13 18.62 15.92
CA ARG A 306 7.80 18.97 14.53
C ARG A 306 6.47 19.70 14.39
N GLY A 307 5.94 20.23 15.46
CA GLY A 307 4.72 21.06 15.47
C GLY A 307 3.41 20.29 15.64
N PHE A 308 3.46 18.96 15.78
CA PHE A 308 2.32 18.11 16.12
C PHE A 308 2.82 16.78 16.72
N ASN A 309 1.98 16.16 17.53
CA ASN A 309 2.31 14.86 18.12
C ASN A 309 2.34 13.78 17.05
N ARG A 310 3.53 13.32 16.71
CA ARG A 310 3.76 12.21 15.80
C ARG A 310 4.57 11.14 16.52
N LYS A 311 3.98 9.96 16.59
CA LYS A 311 4.64 8.79 17.18
C LYS A 311 5.33 7.98 16.10
N ILE A 312 6.48 7.42 16.42
CA ILE A 312 7.16 6.38 15.66
C ILE A 312 7.48 5.21 16.60
N ALA A 313 7.52 4.01 16.10
CA ALA A 313 7.99 2.86 16.87
C ALA A 313 9.33 2.38 16.32
N ILE A 314 10.36 2.39 17.17
CA ILE A 314 11.69 1.85 16.85
C ILE A 314 11.72 0.39 17.30
N LEU A 315 12.02 -0.51 16.38
CA LEU A 315 12.10 -1.95 16.66
C LEU A 315 13.50 -2.32 17.13
N GLU A 316 13.59 -3.22 18.10
CA GLU A 316 14.87 -3.77 18.54
C GLU A 316 15.51 -4.64 17.47
N LYS A 317 14.68 -5.46 16.80
CA LYS A 317 15.07 -6.35 15.72
C LYS A 317 14.15 -6.15 14.52
N TYR A 318 14.64 -6.49 13.35
CA TYR A 318 13.83 -6.54 12.15
C TYR A 318 12.71 -7.57 12.32
N ASP A 319 11.48 -7.12 12.09
CA ASP A 319 10.29 -7.97 12.07
C ASP A 319 9.47 -7.64 10.83
N THR A 320 9.39 -8.57 9.90
CA THR A 320 8.73 -8.36 8.61
C THR A 320 7.24 -8.12 8.74
N ARG A 321 6.60 -8.68 9.76
CA ARG A 321 5.17 -8.48 10.03
C ARG A 321 4.87 -7.02 10.35
N LEU A 322 5.78 -6.32 11.01
CA LEU A 322 5.67 -4.90 11.30
C LEU A 322 6.17 -4.03 10.15
N GLN A 323 7.27 -4.40 9.51
CA GLN A 323 7.84 -3.61 8.42
C GLN A 323 6.95 -3.62 7.17
N CYS A 324 6.53 -4.80 6.74
CA CYS A 324 5.62 -4.97 5.61
C CYS A 324 4.17 -4.62 6.00
N GLY A 325 3.77 -4.97 7.23
CA GLY A 325 2.45 -4.70 7.80
C GLY A 325 2.11 -3.23 8.02
N GLN A 326 3.05 -2.31 7.75
CA GLN A 326 2.69 -0.88 7.69
C GLN A 326 1.75 -0.56 6.52
N CYS A 327 1.80 -1.35 5.45
CA CYS A 327 1.04 -1.15 4.23
C CYS A 327 0.30 -2.41 3.79
N HIS A 328 0.92 -3.59 3.98
CA HIS A 328 0.34 -4.90 3.66
C HIS A 328 -0.47 -5.43 4.85
N VAL A 329 -1.56 -4.76 5.14
CA VAL A 329 -2.41 -4.95 6.31
C VAL A 329 -3.83 -4.48 6.00
N GLU A 330 -4.82 -5.09 6.61
CA GLU A 330 -6.19 -4.59 6.58
C GLU A 330 -6.33 -3.34 7.46
N TYR A 331 -6.99 -2.32 6.93
CA TYR A 331 -7.26 -1.10 7.70
C TYR A 331 -8.54 -0.39 7.24
N ASN A 332 -9.17 0.29 8.15
CA ASN A 332 -10.30 1.14 7.85
C ASN A 332 -9.82 2.44 7.17
N CYS A 333 -10.19 2.59 5.91
CA CYS A 333 -9.89 3.76 5.08
C CYS A 333 -11.02 4.79 5.17
N ASN A 334 -11.45 5.18 6.35
CA ASN A 334 -12.60 6.06 6.55
C ASN A 334 -12.66 7.21 5.51
N PRO A 335 -13.67 7.21 4.63
CA PRO A 335 -13.79 8.21 3.56
C PRO A 335 -14.29 9.58 4.07
N GLY A 336 -14.60 9.70 5.35
CA GLY A 336 -15.13 10.92 5.93
C GLY A 336 -16.65 11.07 5.82
N TYR A 337 -17.37 10.01 5.43
CA TYR A 337 -18.84 9.98 5.47
C TYR A 337 -19.33 8.61 5.97
N ASP A 338 -20.53 8.62 6.53
CA ASP A 338 -21.21 7.38 6.94
C ASP A 338 -22.12 6.91 5.79
N PRO A 339 -21.88 5.75 5.17
CA PRO A 339 -22.70 5.26 4.07
C PRO A 339 -24.13 4.92 4.48
N ARG A 340 -24.42 4.85 5.77
CA ARG A 340 -25.78 4.69 6.32
C ARG A 340 -26.59 6.01 6.28
N ASN A 341 -25.90 7.15 6.18
CA ASN A 341 -26.55 8.44 6.08
C ASN A 341 -26.98 8.69 4.62
N PRO A 342 -28.27 8.88 4.32
CA PRO A 342 -28.75 9.16 2.97
C PRO A 342 -28.30 10.53 2.44
N ASP A 343 -28.00 11.48 3.32
CA ASP A 343 -27.47 12.79 2.93
C ASP A 343 -25.94 12.74 2.76
N THR A 344 -25.50 12.20 1.63
CA THR A 344 -24.09 12.12 1.28
C THR A 344 -23.47 13.48 0.94
N SER A 345 -24.25 14.57 0.87
CA SER A 345 -23.75 15.92 0.62
C SER A 345 -23.07 16.52 1.85
N LYS A 346 -23.41 16.02 3.03
CA LYS A 346 -22.79 16.41 4.29
C LYS A 346 -21.84 15.30 4.74
N TYR A 347 -20.56 15.52 4.57
CA TYR A 347 -19.52 14.70 5.18
C TYR A 347 -19.58 14.84 6.71
N THR A 348 -20.59 14.24 7.33
CA THR A 348 -20.63 14.09 8.77
C THR A 348 -19.70 12.96 9.14
N VAL A 349 -18.56 13.32 9.69
CA VAL A 349 -17.70 12.37 10.38
C VAL A 349 -18.43 11.96 11.65
N THR A 350 -19.19 10.88 11.58
CA THR A 350 -19.92 10.31 12.72
C THR A 350 -19.09 9.32 13.50
N MET A 351 -17.92 8.93 12.96
CA MET A 351 -16.99 8.04 13.63
C MET A 351 -15.99 8.81 14.47
N ASP A 352 -15.63 8.23 15.60
CA ASP A 352 -14.47 8.67 16.38
C ASP A 352 -13.24 8.76 15.46
N SER A 353 -12.50 9.84 15.57
CA SER A 353 -11.29 10.06 14.80
C SER A 353 -10.24 8.99 15.00
N SER A 354 -10.20 8.35 16.16
CA SER A 354 -9.34 7.21 16.47
C SER A 354 -9.57 5.98 15.58
N LEU A 355 -10.74 5.88 14.93
CA LEU A 355 -11.08 4.80 14.02
C LEU A 355 -10.61 5.06 12.58
N THR A 356 -10.22 6.26 12.25
CA THR A 356 -9.64 6.60 10.95
C THR A 356 -8.27 5.93 10.83
N ASN A 357 -8.02 5.18 9.76
CA ASN A 357 -6.80 4.40 9.67
C ASN A 357 -6.67 3.25 10.70
N HIS A 358 -7.78 2.88 11.30
CA HIS A 358 -7.79 1.82 12.30
C HIS A 358 -7.46 0.47 11.68
N PHE A 359 -6.52 -0.24 12.28
CA PHE A 359 -6.11 -1.57 11.86
C PHE A 359 -6.80 -2.61 12.75
N PRO A 360 -7.69 -3.45 12.20
CA PRO A 360 -8.28 -4.57 12.95
C PRO A 360 -7.20 -5.51 13.48
N TYR A 361 -6.25 -5.83 12.64
CA TYR A 361 -5.14 -6.75 12.90
C TYR A 361 -5.65 -8.11 13.40
N LYS A 362 -6.65 -8.62 12.68
CA LYS A 362 -7.36 -9.89 12.93
C LYS A 362 -7.33 -10.74 11.67
N ASP A 363 -7.58 -12.04 11.82
CA ASP A 363 -7.82 -12.88 10.65
C ASP A 363 -9.19 -12.60 10.01
N VAL A 364 -9.43 -13.18 8.85
CA VAL A 364 -10.64 -12.95 8.06
C VAL A 364 -11.94 -13.29 8.82
N PHE A 365 -11.90 -14.23 9.75
CA PHE A 365 -13.11 -14.63 10.52
C PHE A 365 -13.47 -13.62 11.61
N GLY A 366 -12.51 -12.83 12.08
CA GLY A 366 -12.73 -11.78 13.08
C GLY A 366 -13.23 -10.45 12.49
N LEU A 367 -13.20 -10.27 11.16
CA LEU A 367 -13.50 -8.97 10.53
C LEU A 367 -14.98 -8.59 10.61
N TYR A 368 -15.89 -9.54 10.44
CA TYR A 368 -17.34 -9.26 10.54
C TYR A 368 -17.67 -8.68 11.92
N ASP A 369 -17.26 -9.37 12.99
CA ASP A 369 -17.50 -8.91 14.35
C ASP A 369 -16.86 -7.53 14.60
N HIS A 370 -15.62 -7.35 14.14
CA HIS A 370 -14.91 -6.09 14.28
C HIS A 370 -15.67 -4.93 13.64
N TYR A 371 -16.03 -5.04 12.36
CA TYR A 371 -16.64 -3.92 11.63
C TYR A 371 -18.11 -3.70 11.97
N VAL A 372 -18.85 -4.76 12.26
CA VAL A 372 -20.29 -4.67 12.54
C VAL A 372 -20.57 -4.38 14.01
N ASN A 373 -19.91 -5.12 14.92
CA ASN A 373 -20.27 -5.09 16.35
C ASN A 373 -19.36 -4.19 17.20
N GLN A 374 -18.08 -4.01 16.80
CA GLN A 374 -17.13 -3.24 17.60
C GLN A 374 -16.99 -1.79 17.10
N VAL A 375 -16.74 -1.58 15.82
CA VAL A 375 -16.52 -0.22 15.28
C VAL A 375 -17.73 0.39 14.57
N HIS A 376 -18.77 -0.41 14.30
CA HIS A 376 -20.02 0.02 13.69
C HIS A 376 -19.85 0.80 12.37
N PHE A 377 -18.89 0.39 11.54
CA PHE A 377 -18.59 1.06 10.29
C PHE A 377 -18.46 0.07 9.14
N LEU A 378 -19.08 0.41 8.02
CA LEU A 378 -18.95 -0.28 6.74
C LEU A 378 -18.68 0.76 5.65
N ASP A 379 -17.92 0.38 4.63
CA ASP A 379 -17.30 1.32 3.70
C ASP A 379 -18.25 1.87 2.65
N PHE A 380 -19.21 1.06 2.16
CA PHE A 380 -20.07 1.48 1.06
C PHE A 380 -21.43 0.78 1.06
N LYS A 381 -22.37 1.35 0.32
CA LYS A 381 -23.67 0.77 0.05
C LYS A 381 -23.66 0.10 -1.32
N HIS A 382 -23.93 -1.21 -1.35
CA HIS A 382 -23.96 -1.96 -2.61
C HIS A 382 -25.11 -1.48 -3.51
N ALA A 383 -24.79 -1.09 -4.74
CA ALA A 383 -25.74 -0.40 -5.63
C ALA A 383 -26.98 -1.24 -5.98
N LEU A 384 -26.87 -2.57 -6.08
CA LEU A 384 -27.98 -3.45 -6.47
C LEU A 384 -28.79 -3.92 -5.26
N THR A 385 -28.12 -4.42 -4.23
CA THR A 385 -28.80 -4.98 -3.06
C THR A 385 -29.24 -3.93 -2.05
N GLY A 386 -28.57 -2.77 -2.01
CA GLY A 386 -28.77 -1.73 -1.00
C GLY A 386 -28.19 -2.08 0.37
N GLY A 387 -27.58 -3.25 0.54
CA GLY A 387 -26.89 -3.65 1.76
C GLY A 387 -25.60 -2.88 1.95
N LEU A 388 -25.20 -2.66 3.21
CA LEU A 388 -23.90 -2.08 3.55
C LEU A 388 -22.83 -3.16 3.48
N LEU A 389 -21.70 -2.84 2.87
CA LEU A 389 -20.57 -3.74 2.70
C LEU A 389 -19.26 -3.12 3.17
N TRP A 390 -18.35 -3.99 3.47
CA TRP A 390 -16.96 -3.71 3.78
C TRP A 390 -16.11 -3.68 2.51
N LYS A 391 -14.99 -3.00 2.58
CA LYS A 391 -14.00 -2.85 1.51
C LYS A 391 -12.63 -3.30 1.99
N ALA A 392 -12.12 -4.39 1.43
CA ALA A 392 -10.80 -4.91 1.75
C ALA A 392 -9.66 -4.00 1.28
N GLN A 393 -8.60 -3.96 2.04
CA GLN A 393 -7.37 -3.25 1.69
C GLN A 393 -6.26 -4.22 1.26
N HIS A 394 -5.32 -4.57 2.12
CA HIS A 394 -4.15 -5.39 1.78
C HIS A 394 -3.79 -6.35 2.93
N PRO A 395 -4.62 -7.38 3.23
CA PRO A 395 -4.51 -8.20 4.44
C PRO A 395 -3.41 -9.28 4.38
N GLU A 396 -2.29 -9.02 3.71
CA GLU A 396 -1.23 -10.02 3.55
C GLU A 396 -0.56 -10.37 4.89
N SER A 397 -0.38 -9.40 5.79
CA SER A 397 0.23 -9.65 7.09
C SER A 397 -0.62 -10.56 7.95
N GLU A 398 -1.93 -10.30 8.02
CA GLU A 398 -2.88 -11.11 8.78
C GLU A 398 -3.03 -12.51 8.18
N THR A 399 -3.04 -12.60 6.86
CA THR A 399 -3.12 -13.88 6.14
C THR A 399 -1.90 -14.75 6.45
N PHE A 400 -0.71 -14.15 6.37
CA PHE A 400 0.54 -14.88 6.57
C PHE A 400 0.77 -15.30 8.02
N TYR A 401 0.22 -14.58 8.99
CA TYR A 401 0.54 -14.67 10.42
C TYR A 401 0.50 -16.09 10.98
N ASN A 402 -0.51 -16.88 10.64
CA ASN A 402 -0.71 -18.25 11.09
C ASN A 402 -0.42 -19.31 10.01
N SER A 403 0.23 -18.93 8.92
CA SER A 403 0.55 -19.85 7.83
C SER A 403 1.60 -20.91 8.22
N LYS A 404 1.71 -21.98 7.45
CA LYS A 404 2.76 -23.00 7.63
C LYS A 404 4.16 -22.40 7.54
N HIS A 405 4.38 -21.47 6.61
CA HIS A 405 5.66 -20.82 6.45
C HIS A 405 5.99 -19.92 7.66
N ALA A 406 5.02 -19.17 8.18
CA ALA A 406 5.21 -18.37 9.40
C ALA A 406 5.55 -19.27 10.61
N LYS A 407 4.83 -20.38 10.78
CA LYS A 407 5.08 -21.37 11.84
C LYS A 407 6.47 -22.02 11.71
N ALA A 408 6.97 -22.19 10.50
CA ALA A 408 8.32 -22.66 10.21
C ALA A 408 9.41 -21.59 10.41
N GLY A 409 9.04 -20.36 10.80
CA GLY A 409 9.97 -19.26 11.04
C GLY A 409 10.36 -18.45 9.81
N ALA A 410 9.66 -18.63 8.67
CA ALA A 410 9.85 -17.75 7.53
C ALA A 410 9.14 -16.42 7.76
N GLY A 411 9.76 -15.32 7.31
CA GLY A 411 9.14 -14.01 7.21
C GLY A 411 8.86 -13.62 5.76
N CYS A 412 8.21 -12.48 5.56
CA CYS A 412 7.99 -11.92 4.22
C CYS A 412 9.32 -11.72 3.47
N ASP A 413 10.37 -11.31 4.20
CA ASP A 413 11.72 -11.12 3.68
C ASP A 413 12.36 -12.39 3.14
N SER A 414 12.04 -13.54 3.71
CA SER A 414 12.57 -14.83 3.27
C SER A 414 12.21 -15.14 1.81
N CYS A 415 11.07 -14.62 1.36
CA CYS A 415 10.53 -14.84 0.03
C CYS A 415 10.68 -13.62 -0.88
N HIS A 416 10.48 -12.40 -0.37
CA HIS A 416 10.39 -11.19 -1.18
C HIS A 416 11.65 -10.33 -1.18
N THR A 417 12.46 -10.39 -0.12
CA THR A 417 13.71 -9.62 0.00
C THR A 417 14.86 -10.50 0.53
N PRO A 418 15.19 -11.60 -0.18
CA PRO A 418 16.15 -12.57 0.31
C PRO A 418 17.57 -12.02 0.47
N LYS A 419 18.39 -12.73 1.22
CA LYS A 419 19.82 -12.49 1.29
C LYS A 419 20.48 -12.92 -0.02
N MET A 420 21.22 -12.01 -0.63
CA MET A 420 21.95 -12.22 -1.87
C MET A 420 23.45 -11.97 -1.68
N LYS A 421 24.26 -12.63 -2.48
CA LYS A 421 25.70 -12.43 -2.51
C LYS A 421 26.06 -11.48 -3.65
N ASN A 422 26.76 -10.39 -3.33
CA ASN A 422 27.34 -9.54 -4.36
C ASN A 422 28.43 -10.31 -5.11
N LYS A 423 28.26 -10.49 -6.41
CA LYS A 423 29.16 -11.29 -7.26
C LYS A 423 30.60 -10.73 -7.34
N LYS A 424 30.76 -9.41 -7.19
CA LYS A 424 32.06 -8.74 -7.28
C LYS A 424 32.82 -8.76 -5.95
N THR A 425 32.10 -8.47 -4.84
CA THR A 425 32.74 -8.30 -3.53
C THR A 425 32.64 -9.54 -2.65
N GLY A 426 31.79 -10.50 -2.99
CA GLY A 426 31.49 -11.68 -2.18
C GLY A 426 30.65 -11.38 -0.94
N LYS A 427 30.33 -10.12 -0.64
CA LYS A 427 29.56 -9.71 0.56
C LYS A 427 28.08 -10.06 0.43
N MET A 428 27.48 -10.45 1.55
CA MET A 428 26.04 -10.68 1.63
C MET A 428 25.31 -9.37 1.88
N PHE A 429 24.18 -9.17 1.19
CA PHE A 429 23.27 -8.04 1.40
C PHE A 429 21.81 -8.50 1.31
N THR A 430 20.89 -7.71 1.85
CA THR A 430 19.44 -7.94 1.69
C THR A 430 18.99 -7.29 0.40
N SER A 431 18.45 -8.08 -0.52
CA SER A 431 17.85 -7.56 -1.75
C SER A 431 16.57 -6.78 -1.41
N HIS A 432 16.42 -5.59 -1.98
CA HIS A 432 15.18 -4.81 -1.91
C HIS A 432 14.39 -4.89 -3.23
N PHE A 433 14.65 -5.90 -4.02
CA PHE A 433 13.93 -6.15 -5.29
C PHE A 433 12.46 -6.56 -5.08
N ALA A 434 12.00 -6.76 -3.89
CA ALA A 434 10.61 -6.97 -3.44
C ALA A 434 9.61 -7.44 -4.51
N VAL A 435 9.90 -8.59 -5.13
CA VAL A 435 9.09 -9.19 -6.22
C VAL A 435 8.58 -10.57 -5.82
N SER A 436 7.75 -11.15 -6.67
CA SER A 436 7.35 -12.56 -6.50
C SER A 436 8.58 -13.47 -6.37
N PRO A 437 8.63 -14.36 -5.39
CA PRO A 437 9.72 -15.31 -5.21
C PRO A 437 9.93 -16.20 -6.43
N ARG A 438 8.93 -16.34 -7.30
CA ARG A 438 9.01 -17.09 -8.56
C ARG A 438 10.15 -16.64 -9.49
N VAL A 439 10.58 -15.38 -9.40
CA VAL A 439 11.68 -14.84 -10.23
C VAL A 439 13.04 -14.92 -9.57
N GLN A 440 13.13 -15.45 -8.34
CA GLN A 440 14.36 -15.59 -7.56
C GLN A 440 14.32 -16.86 -6.68
N LEU A 441 13.93 -17.98 -7.28
CA LEU A 441 13.69 -19.25 -6.57
C LEU A 441 14.92 -19.78 -5.85
N LYS A 442 16.12 -19.59 -6.43
CA LYS A 442 17.38 -20.08 -5.84
C LYS A 442 17.69 -19.43 -4.49
N GLU A 443 17.38 -18.16 -4.38
CA GLU A 443 17.63 -17.36 -3.18
C GLU A 443 16.47 -17.45 -2.17
N THR A 444 15.32 -18.00 -2.59
CA THR A 444 14.10 -18.10 -1.78
C THR A 444 13.68 -19.54 -1.54
N CYS A 445 12.81 -20.11 -2.36
CA CYS A 445 12.25 -21.45 -2.15
C CYS A 445 13.33 -22.54 -2.10
N LEU A 446 14.36 -22.46 -2.94
CA LEU A 446 15.41 -23.47 -3.05
C LEU A 446 16.64 -23.18 -2.16
N ALA A 447 16.55 -22.15 -1.32
CA ALA A 447 17.60 -21.87 -0.35
C ALA A 447 17.79 -23.05 0.63
N ALA A 448 19.02 -23.25 1.10
CA ALA A 448 19.42 -24.42 1.89
C ALA A 448 18.55 -24.67 3.15
N LYS A 449 17.92 -23.63 3.67
CA LYS A 449 17.04 -23.73 4.87
C LYS A 449 15.58 -24.06 4.54
N CYS A 450 15.20 -24.10 3.25
CA CYS A 450 13.81 -24.21 2.81
C CYS A 450 13.57 -25.53 2.08
N HIS A 451 13.66 -25.55 0.75
CA HIS A 451 13.40 -26.70 -0.09
C HIS A 451 14.63 -27.04 -0.98
N PRO A 452 15.78 -27.39 -0.37
CA PRO A 452 17.04 -27.54 -1.12
C PRO A 452 17.05 -28.75 -2.08
N THR A 453 16.12 -29.69 -1.91
CA THR A 453 15.97 -30.88 -2.75
C THR A 453 15.02 -30.68 -3.92
N TRP A 454 14.32 -29.55 -3.99
CA TRP A 454 13.40 -29.27 -5.09
C TRP A 454 14.15 -28.73 -6.31
N THR A 455 13.59 -29.01 -7.49
CA THR A 455 13.98 -28.31 -8.72
C THR A 455 13.20 -26.99 -8.86
N GLU A 456 13.65 -26.12 -9.76
CA GLU A 456 12.91 -24.89 -10.08
C GLU A 456 11.51 -25.19 -10.63
N GLU A 457 11.37 -26.25 -11.42
CA GLU A 457 10.11 -26.71 -11.99
C GLU A 457 9.15 -27.16 -10.89
N GLN A 458 9.63 -27.93 -9.91
CA GLN A 458 8.83 -28.35 -8.76
C GLN A 458 8.34 -27.15 -7.95
N ALA A 459 9.22 -26.18 -7.69
CA ALA A 459 8.86 -24.97 -6.98
C ALA A 459 7.81 -24.13 -7.75
N LYS A 460 7.99 -23.94 -9.05
CA LYS A 460 7.02 -23.25 -9.92
C LYS A 460 5.68 -23.98 -9.95
N TYR A 461 5.69 -25.29 -10.13
CA TYR A 461 4.49 -26.11 -10.13
C TYR A 461 3.72 -26.00 -8.81
N SER A 462 4.42 -26.07 -7.67
CA SER A 462 3.81 -25.93 -6.36
C SER A 462 3.14 -24.56 -6.18
N ILE A 463 3.82 -23.47 -6.56
CA ILE A 463 3.27 -22.12 -6.53
C ILE A 463 2.01 -22.03 -7.39
N ASP A 464 2.10 -22.49 -8.64
CA ASP A 464 1.01 -22.37 -9.61
C ASP A 464 -0.20 -23.22 -9.21
N SER A 465 0.02 -24.43 -8.68
CA SER A 465 -1.04 -25.32 -8.22
C SER A 465 -1.82 -24.72 -7.05
N ILE A 466 -1.12 -24.16 -6.05
CA ILE A 466 -1.74 -23.51 -4.90
C ILE A 466 -2.55 -22.29 -5.36
N LYS A 467 -1.97 -21.45 -6.21
CA LYS A 467 -2.65 -20.25 -6.75
C LYS A 467 -3.86 -20.62 -7.62
N ALA A 468 -3.74 -21.65 -8.45
CA ALA A 468 -4.86 -22.15 -9.27
C ALA A 468 -6.01 -22.66 -8.39
N PHE A 469 -5.69 -23.40 -7.33
CA PHE A 469 -6.68 -23.86 -6.35
C PHE A 469 -7.37 -22.67 -5.65
N GLY A 470 -6.63 -21.69 -5.16
CA GLY A 470 -7.16 -20.47 -4.53
C GLY A 470 -8.10 -19.72 -5.49
N LYS A 471 -7.66 -19.49 -6.73
CA LYS A 471 -8.49 -18.86 -7.77
C LYS A 471 -9.76 -19.65 -8.07
N GLY A 472 -9.69 -20.96 -8.14
CA GLY A 472 -10.86 -21.83 -8.34
C GLY A 472 -11.90 -21.66 -7.21
N LYS A 473 -11.43 -21.59 -5.97
CA LYS A 473 -12.29 -21.32 -4.80
C LYS A 473 -12.91 -19.92 -4.87
N MET A 474 -12.14 -18.89 -5.24
CA MET A 474 -12.66 -17.54 -5.43
C MET A 474 -13.76 -17.50 -6.50
N ARG A 475 -13.56 -18.13 -7.66
CA ARG A 475 -14.57 -18.22 -8.73
C ARG A 475 -15.85 -18.88 -8.25
N LYS A 476 -15.74 -19.93 -7.43
CA LYS A 476 -16.92 -20.58 -6.83
C LYS A 476 -17.68 -19.63 -5.88
N ALA A 477 -16.96 -18.89 -5.04
CA ALA A 477 -17.57 -17.91 -4.14
C ALA A 477 -18.24 -16.77 -4.94
N GLU A 478 -17.59 -16.27 -5.98
CA GLU A 478 -18.14 -15.24 -6.87
C GLU A 478 -19.45 -15.65 -7.54
N PHE A 479 -19.54 -16.89 -8.00
CA PHE A 479 -20.77 -17.44 -8.59
C PHE A 479 -21.93 -17.38 -7.59
N TRP A 480 -21.73 -17.87 -6.36
CA TRP A 480 -22.77 -17.91 -5.36
C TRP A 480 -23.13 -16.53 -4.80
N LEU A 481 -22.14 -15.65 -4.65
CA LEU A 481 -22.39 -14.24 -4.30
C LEU A 481 -23.22 -13.52 -5.37
N ALA A 482 -22.90 -13.72 -6.65
CA ALA A 482 -23.67 -13.15 -7.74
C ALA A 482 -25.11 -13.68 -7.74
N ALA A 483 -25.31 -14.97 -7.49
CA ALA A 483 -26.63 -15.57 -7.35
C ALA A 483 -27.41 -15.00 -6.15
N LEU A 484 -26.76 -14.78 -5.01
CA LEU A 484 -27.36 -14.13 -3.84
C LEU A 484 -27.81 -12.69 -4.16
N ILE A 485 -26.97 -11.92 -4.84
CA ILE A 485 -27.31 -10.55 -5.27
C ILE A 485 -28.58 -10.57 -6.14
N ASP A 486 -28.63 -11.48 -7.13
CA ASP A 486 -29.81 -11.61 -7.99
C ASP A 486 -31.06 -11.98 -7.19
N LYS A 487 -30.94 -12.87 -6.21
CA LYS A 487 -32.07 -13.26 -5.33
C LYS A 487 -32.53 -12.11 -4.43
N ILE A 488 -31.63 -11.33 -3.87
CA ILE A 488 -32.01 -10.13 -3.09
C ILE A 488 -32.76 -9.14 -3.98
N VAL A 489 -32.30 -8.90 -5.21
CA VAL A 489 -32.96 -8.01 -6.17
C VAL A 489 -34.35 -8.56 -6.54
N GLU A 490 -34.47 -9.87 -6.76
CA GLU A 490 -35.76 -10.55 -7.00
C GLU A 490 -36.71 -10.36 -5.82
N GLY A 491 -36.27 -10.63 -4.60
CA GLY A 491 -37.05 -10.44 -3.38
C GLY A 491 -37.56 -9.01 -3.19
N LYS A 492 -36.70 -8.02 -3.46
CA LYS A 492 -37.07 -6.60 -3.43
C LYS A 492 -38.15 -6.27 -4.48
N LYS A 493 -38.00 -6.76 -5.71
CA LYS A 493 -39.00 -6.57 -6.77
C LYS A 493 -40.34 -7.23 -6.44
N ALA A 494 -40.27 -8.38 -5.80
CA ALA A 494 -41.47 -9.08 -5.33
C ALA A 494 -42.10 -8.40 -4.09
N GLY A 495 -41.50 -7.38 -3.51
CA GLY A 495 -42.02 -6.68 -2.32
C GLY A 495 -41.99 -7.54 -1.06
N LEU A 496 -40.95 -8.36 -0.86
CA LEU A 496 -40.73 -9.06 0.40
C LEU A 496 -40.57 -8.07 1.56
N ALA A 497 -40.91 -8.52 2.77
CA ALA A 497 -40.77 -7.73 3.97
C ALA A 497 -39.32 -7.24 4.19
N GLU A 498 -39.19 -6.05 4.73
CA GLU A 498 -37.88 -5.38 4.85
C GLU A 498 -36.91 -6.16 5.75
N ASP A 499 -37.40 -6.80 6.80
CA ASP A 499 -36.62 -7.64 7.71
C ASP A 499 -36.06 -8.89 7.00
N VAL A 500 -36.79 -9.52 6.08
CA VAL A 500 -36.30 -10.61 5.26
C VAL A 500 -35.18 -10.15 4.33
N ILE A 501 -35.35 -9.00 3.70
CA ILE A 501 -34.32 -8.38 2.85
C ILE A 501 -33.07 -8.06 3.67
N LYS A 502 -33.21 -7.48 4.87
CA LYS A 502 -32.09 -7.18 5.77
C LYS A 502 -31.34 -8.44 6.21
N GLN A 503 -32.05 -9.53 6.52
CA GLN A 503 -31.40 -10.81 6.85
C GLN A 503 -30.57 -11.34 5.68
N ALA A 504 -31.08 -11.26 4.45
CA ALA A 504 -30.33 -11.67 3.27
C ALA A 504 -29.15 -10.74 2.96
N GLN A 505 -29.28 -9.44 3.21
CA GLN A 505 -28.17 -8.45 3.11
C GLN A 505 -27.08 -8.71 4.15
N ASP A 506 -27.43 -9.14 5.36
CA ASP A 506 -26.43 -9.55 6.37
C ASP A 506 -25.66 -10.79 5.93
N GLN A 507 -26.35 -11.79 5.33
CA GLN A 507 -25.65 -12.93 4.74
C GLN A 507 -24.76 -12.52 3.56
N HIS A 508 -25.20 -11.53 2.77
CA HIS A 508 -24.38 -10.95 1.70
C HIS A 508 -23.10 -10.32 2.27
N LEU A 509 -23.18 -9.53 3.33
CA LEU A 509 -22.02 -8.93 3.98
C LEU A 509 -21.04 -10.00 4.49
N LYS A 510 -21.55 -11.04 5.19
CA LYS A 510 -20.71 -12.15 5.69
C LYS A 510 -19.99 -12.88 4.55
N ALA A 511 -20.72 -13.21 3.50
CA ALA A 511 -20.16 -13.89 2.33
C ALA A 511 -19.14 -12.99 1.60
N HIS A 512 -19.45 -11.70 1.47
CA HIS A 512 -18.62 -10.71 0.79
C HIS A 512 -17.27 -10.49 1.50
N ILE A 513 -17.25 -10.33 2.82
CA ILE A 513 -16.03 -10.20 3.62
C ILE A 513 -15.09 -11.39 3.36
N LEU A 514 -15.63 -12.62 3.46
CA LEU A 514 -14.88 -13.86 3.30
C LEU A 514 -14.33 -14.07 1.88
N TRP A 515 -14.93 -13.43 0.88
CA TRP A 515 -14.49 -13.48 -0.51
C TRP A 515 -13.58 -12.28 -0.85
N GLU A 516 -13.98 -11.04 -0.54
CA GLU A 516 -13.23 -9.85 -0.95
C GLU A 516 -11.84 -9.81 -0.31
N TYR A 517 -11.71 -10.30 0.89
CA TYR A 517 -10.41 -10.49 1.55
C TYR A 517 -9.37 -11.13 0.63
N TRP A 518 -9.75 -12.18 -0.11
CA TRP A 518 -8.84 -12.89 -1.03
C TRP A 518 -8.68 -12.22 -2.39
N THR A 519 -9.54 -11.30 -2.73
CA THR A 519 -9.37 -10.46 -3.93
C THR A 519 -8.39 -9.33 -3.68
N ALA A 520 -8.31 -8.89 -2.44
CA ALA A 520 -7.42 -7.82 -2.00
C ALA A 520 -6.02 -8.36 -1.59
N GLU A 521 -5.97 -9.57 -1.07
CA GLU A 521 -4.75 -10.29 -0.72
C GLU A 521 -4.02 -10.74 -2.00
N ASN A 522 -2.75 -10.34 -2.16
CA ASN A 522 -2.04 -10.41 -3.45
C ASN A 522 -1.43 -11.77 -3.81
N SER A 523 -1.64 -12.82 -3.01
CA SER A 523 -1.01 -14.13 -3.24
C SER A 523 -1.87 -15.14 -3.96
N ASP A 524 -3.14 -14.83 -4.27
CA ASP A 524 -4.13 -15.81 -4.76
C ASP A 524 -4.29 -17.02 -3.80
N GLY A 525 -4.14 -16.79 -2.49
CA GLY A 525 -4.22 -17.81 -1.45
C GLY A 525 -2.89 -18.52 -1.13
N PHE A 526 -1.79 -18.18 -1.79
CA PHE A 526 -0.50 -18.83 -1.55
C PHE A 526 0.06 -18.57 -0.14
N HIS A 527 -0.16 -17.39 0.42
CA HIS A 527 0.32 -17.07 1.76
C HIS A 527 -0.27 -17.98 2.85
N ASN A 528 -1.54 -18.39 2.69
CA ASN A 528 -2.19 -19.31 3.61
C ASN A 528 -3.29 -20.13 2.91
N PRO A 529 -2.94 -21.23 2.23
CA PRO A 529 -3.91 -22.02 1.45
C PRO A 529 -5.03 -22.65 2.29
N GLU A 530 -4.73 -22.99 3.54
CA GLU A 530 -5.72 -23.57 4.45
C GLU A 530 -6.77 -22.52 4.81
N LEU A 531 -6.37 -21.32 5.19
CA LEU A 531 -7.25 -20.22 5.50
C LEU A 531 -8.10 -19.84 4.28
N ALA A 532 -7.48 -19.80 3.08
CA ALA A 532 -8.19 -19.52 1.83
C ALA A 532 -9.27 -20.56 1.54
N ARG A 533 -8.94 -21.84 1.71
CA ARG A 533 -9.91 -22.94 1.51
C ARG A 533 -11.09 -22.80 2.44
N GLU A 534 -10.84 -22.58 3.71
CA GLU A 534 -11.87 -22.53 4.75
C GLU A 534 -12.77 -21.31 4.59
N SER A 535 -12.20 -20.11 4.50
CA SER A 535 -12.96 -18.87 4.40
C SER A 535 -13.76 -18.77 3.11
N LEU A 536 -13.18 -19.15 1.96
CA LEU A 536 -13.91 -19.16 0.69
C LEU A 536 -15.02 -20.22 0.63
N THR A 537 -14.86 -21.35 1.34
CA THR A 537 -15.94 -22.32 1.49
C THR A 537 -17.07 -21.72 2.32
N LYS A 538 -16.73 -21.08 3.46
CA LYS A 538 -17.72 -20.40 4.30
C LYS A 538 -18.41 -19.25 3.57
N SER A 539 -17.70 -18.52 2.69
CA SER A 539 -18.32 -17.50 1.83
C SER A 539 -19.47 -18.08 0.99
N VAL A 540 -19.25 -19.27 0.39
CA VAL A 540 -20.29 -19.99 -0.36
C VAL A 540 -21.46 -20.35 0.55
N ASP A 541 -21.18 -20.88 1.74
CA ASP A 541 -22.22 -21.30 2.68
C ASP A 541 -23.07 -20.12 3.14
N GLU A 542 -22.48 -18.97 3.44
CA GLU A 542 -23.23 -17.76 3.82
C GLU A 542 -24.05 -17.22 2.64
N ALA A 543 -23.51 -17.27 1.41
CA ALA A 543 -24.28 -16.90 0.22
C ALA A 543 -25.50 -17.82 0.00
N MET A 544 -25.33 -19.12 0.17
CA MET A 544 -26.45 -20.10 0.07
C MET A 544 -27.51 -19.90 1.15
N LYS A 545 -27.11 -19.55 2.38
CA LYS A 545 -28.06 -19.19 3.45
C LYS A 545 -28.91 -17.98 3.05
N GLY A 546 -28.30 -16.93 2.52
CA GLY A 546 -29.02 -15.75 2.05
C GLY A 546 -29.99 -16.05 0.90
N ILE A 547 -29.57 -16.90 -0.05
CA ILE A 547 -30.45 -17.39 -1.13
C ILE A 547 -31.66 -18.15 -0.56
N LYS A 548 -31.43 -19.02 0.42
CA LYS A 548 -32.48 -19.79 1.07
C LYS A 548 -33.50 -18.88 1.75
N ILE A 549 -33.07 -17.86 2.49
CA ILE A 549 -33.94 -16.88 3.14
C ILE A 549 -34.92 -16.26 2.13
N ILE A 550 -34.43 -15.81 0.99
CA ILE A 550 -35.28 -15.20 -0.04
C ILE A 550 -36.23 -16.26 -0.68
N ASN A 551 -35.74 -17.46 -1.02
CA ASN A 551 -36.53 -18.49 -1.64
C ASN A 551 -37.68 -18.96 -0.72
N ASP A 552 -37.42 -19.18 0.57
CA ASP A 552 -38.43 -19.58 1.55
C ASP A 552 -39.53 -18.50 1.66
N ALA A 553 -39.16 -17.24 1.69
CA ALA A 553 -40.12 -16.13 1.77
C ALA A 553 -40.95 -15.98 0.47
N LEU A 554 -40.35 -16.18 -0.70
CA LEU A 554 -41.08 -16.20 -1.99
C LEU A 554 -42.05 -17.37 -2.07
N GLY A 555 -41.62 -18.58 -1.66
CA GLY A 555 -42.46 -19.77 -1.62
C GLY A 555 -43.66 -19.60 -0.70
N ALA A 556 -43.48 -19.06 0.49
CA ALA A 556 -44.57 -18.79 1.43
C ALA A 556 -45.61 -17.81 0.86
N ARG A 557 -45.21 -16.79 0.11
CA ARG A 557 -46.13 -15.85 -0.58
C ARG A 557 -46.94 -16.53 -1.67
N THR A 558 -46.31 -17.39 -2.47
CA THR A 558 -47.00 -18.12 -3.55
C THR A 558 -48.08 -19.03 -2.97
N THR A 559 -47.76 -19.74 -1.89
CA THR A 559 -48.72 -20.61 -1.19
C THR A 559 -49.89 -19.80 -0.61
N ALA A 560 -49.61 -18.64 0.02
CA ALA A 560 -50.65 -17.78 0.57
C ALA A 560 -51.53 -17.14 -0.52
N ALA A 561 -50.96 -16.82 -1.69
CA ALA A 561 -51.73 -16.31 -2.83
C ALA A 561 -52.61 -17.38 -3.48
N SER A 562 -52.18 -18.64 -3.49
CA SER A 562 -52.94 -19.78 -4.01
C SER A 562 -54.05 -20.26 -3.07
N ALA A 563 -53.99 -19.88 -1.79
CA ALA A 563 -54.99 -20.21 -0.76
C ALA A 563 -56.14 -19.18 -0.66
N LYS A 564 -56.03 -18.06 -1.34
CA LYS A 564 -57.07 -17.02 -1.51
C LYS A 564 -57.78 -17.20 -2.85
#